data_7a628a4bf6eecf0c4295bb90d7761e91
#
_entry.id   7a628a4bf6eecf0c4295bb90d7761e91
#
_cell.length_a   1.000
_cell.length_b   1.000
_cell.length_c   1.000
_cell.angle_alpha   90.00
_cell.angle_beta   90.00
_cell.angle_gamma   90.00
#
_symmetry.space_group_name_H-M   'P 1'
#
loop_
_entity.id
_entity.type
_entity.pdbx_description
1 polymer ?
#
loop_
_entity_poly.entity_id
_entity_poly.type
_entity_poly.pdbx_seq_one_letter_code
_entity_poly.pdbx_strand_id
1 'polypeptide(L)'
;MRRRLSLPRFEKNFRERTQEAWAAFSQIEVELRQIIETDETHQRGEELVEKCGNALKTALRDTSFELGFNGEKYELILSPEGLRSRLFPLVYFQKQAPESVLEHWNIWVGRQL
;
A
#
# COMPACT_ATOMS: atom_id res chain seq x y z
N MET A 1 -23.99 30.47 -9.31
CA MET A 1 -23.81 30.03 -9.23
C MET A 1 -23.14 29.40 -8.88
N ARG A 2 -22.94 29.51 -9.03
CA ARG A 2 -22.35 29.01 -8.92
C ARG A 2 -21.54 28.29 -8.59
N ARG A 3 -21.19 27.98 -8.55
CA ARG A 3 -20.85 27.34 -8.40
C ARG A 3 -19.93 26.87 -8.03
N ARG A 4 -19.51 26.91 -8.16
CA ARG A 4 -18.90 26.64 -7.95
C ARG A 4 -18.17 26.04 -7.78
N LEU A 5 -18.12 25.85 -7.96
CA LEU A 5 -17.74 25.62 -7.95
C LEU A 5 -16.83 25.03 -7.96
N SER A 6 -16.56 24.71 -8.43
CA SER A 6 -15.60 24.40 -8.43
C SER A 6 -14.93 23.88 -7.56
N LEU A 7 -14.96 23.93 -6.94
CA LEU A 7 -14.49 23.57 -5.98
C LEU A 7 -14.12 22.30 -5.89
N PRO A 8 -14.42 21.80 -6.12
CA PRO A 8 -14.14 20.60 -5.95
C PRO A 8 -12.96 20.13 -6.17
N ARG A 9 -12.44 20.74 -6.52
CA ARG A 9 -11.37 20.49 -6.61
C ARG A 9 -10.77 20.20 -5.48
N PHE A 10 -11.32 19.90 -4.58
CA PHE A 10 -10.76 19.37 -3.43
C PHE A 10 -10.33 17.94 -3.61
N GLU A 11 -10.38 17.43 -4.79
CA GLU A 11 -9.75 16.15 -5.06
C GLU A 11 -8.26 16.28 -4.87
N LYS A 12 -7.71 15.40 -4.08
CA LYS A 12 -6.28 15.39 -3.82
C LYS A 12 -5.53 14.81 -5.01
N ASN A 13 -4.37 15.35 -5.32
CA ASN A 13 -3.56 14.79 -6.38
C ASN A 13 -2.90 13.48 -5.89
N PHE A 14 -2.24 12.78 -6.79
CA PHE A 14 -1.66 11.48 -6.45
C PHE A 14 -0.58 11.59 -5.37
N ARG A 15 0.18 12.68 -5.38
CA ARG A 15 1.19 12.89 -4.34
C ARG A 15 0.56 12.94 -2.96
N GLU A 16 -0.51 13.71 -2.83
CA GLU A 16 -1.18 13.83 -1.54
C GLU A 16 -1.83 12.50 -1.14
N ARG A 17 -2.43 11.80 -2.09
CA ARG A 17 -3.05 10.50 -1.79
C ARG A 17 -2.00 9.48 -1.39
N THR A 18 -0.83 9.52 -2.01
CA THR A 18 0.28 8.64 -1.65
C THR A 18 0.73 8.89 -0.21
N GLN A 19 0.84 10.16 0.17
CA GLN A 19 1.22 10.51 1.54
C GLN A 19 0.20 10.01 2.54
N GLU A 20 -1.08 10.14 2.21
CA GLU A 20 -2.14 9.66 3.10
C GLU A 20 -2.15 8.15 3.21
N ALA A 21 -1.93 7.46 2.11
CA ALA A 21 -1.90 6.01 2.13
C ALA A 21 -0.74 5.50 2.98
N TRP A 22 0.43 6.10 2.84
CA TRP A 22 1.57 5.69 3.67
C TRP A 22 1.36 6.04 5.13
N ALA A 23 0.70 7.17 5.42
CA ALA A 23 0.38 7.50 6.81
C ALA A 23 -0.56 6.45 7.41
N ALA A 24 -1.57 6.03 6.65
CA ALA A 24 -2.48 5.00 7.11
C ALA A 24 -1.77 3.67 7.28
N PHE A 25 -0.90 3.30 6.34
CA PHE A 25 -0.13 2.07 6.44
C PHE A 25 0.77 2.10 7.68
N SER A 26 1.40 3.24 7.94
CA SER A 26 2.28 3.38 9.10
C SER A 26 1.54 3.15 10.41
N GLN A 27 0.25 3.48 10.45
CA GLN A 27 -0.53 3.31 11.67
C GLN A 27 -0.89 1.85 11.92
N ILE A 28 -0.95 1.02 10.88
CA ILE A 28 -1.38 -0.36 11.03
C ILE A 28 -0.27 -1.36 10.79
N GLU A 29 0.93 -0.91 10.40
CA GLU A 29 1.97 -1.86 10.00
C GLU A 29 2.42 -2.77 11.15
N VAL A 30 2.39 -2.27 12.38
CA VAL A 30 2.72 -3.13 13.53
C VAL A 30 1.70 -4.25 13.64
N GLU A 31 0.43 -3.91 13.49
CA GLU A 31 -0.63 -4.91 13.56
C GLU A 31 -0.50 -5.92 12.42
N LEU A 32 -0.17 -5.45 11.22
CA LEU A 32 0.05 -6.36 10.09
C LEU A 32 1.18 -7.34 10.39
N ARG A 33 2.27 -6.84 10.96
CA ARG A 33 3.40 -7.71 11.30
C ARG A 33 3.00 -8.73 12.35
N GLN A 34 2.20 -8.32 13.33
CA GLN A 34 1.74 -9.24 14.35
C GLN A 34 0.86 -10.33 13.77
N ILE A 35 -0.01 -9.97 12.83
CA ILE A 35 -0.86 -10.97 12.18
C ILE A 35 0.00 -11.97 11.42
N ILE A 36 0.96 -11.50 10.66
CA ILE A 36 1.84 -12.38 9.88
C ILE A 36 2.61 -13.31 10.81
N GLU A 37 3.14 -12.78 11.91
CA GLU A 37 3.94 -13.58 12.84
C GLU A 37 3.13 -14.63 13.59
N THR A 38 1.88 -14.34 13.90
CA THR A 38 1.10 -15.21 14.77
C THR A 38 0.09 -16.09 14.04
N ASP A 39 -0.04 -15.90 12.73
CA ASP A 39 -1.03 -16.65 11.96
C ASP A 39 -0.44 -17.97 11.46
N GLU A 40 -0.15 -18.88 12.39
CA GLU A 40 0.51 -20.14 12.03
C GLU A 40 -0.33 -21.02 11.12
N THR A 41 -1.64 -20.87 11.18
CA THR A 41 -2.54 -21.69 10.37
C THR A 41 -2.99 -20.99 9.09
N HIS A 42 -2.50 -19.78 8.86
CA HIS A 42 -2.85 -18.99 7.69
C HIS A 42 -4.35 -18.75 7.55
N GLN A 43 -5.03 -18.56 8.67
CA GLN A 43 -6.47 -18.34 8.67
C GLN A 43 -6.86 -16.87 8.68
N ARG A 44 -5.91 -15.98 8.91
CA ARG A 44 -6.19 -14.56 8.98
C ARG A 44 -5.81 -13.79 7.71
N GLY A 45 -5.63 -14.54 6.62
CA GLY A 45 -5.23 -13.91 5.35
C GLY A 45 -6.19 -12.85 4.85
N GLU A 46 -7.50 -13.12 4.96
CA GLU A 46 -8.50 -12.16 4.52
C GLU A 46 -8.45 -10.88 5.35
N GLU A 47 -8.29 -11.04 6.66
CA GLU A 47 -8.19 -9.88 7.54
C GLU A 47 -6.96 -9.05 7.21
N LEU A 48 -5.85 -9.72 6.96
CA LEU A 48 -4.60 -9.06 6.62
C LEU A 48 -4.73 -8.25 5.33
N VAL A 49 -5.30 -8.88 4.30
CA VAL A 49 -5.48 -8.21 3.01
C VAL A 49 -6.46 -7.05 3.14
N GLU A 50 -7.54 -7.23 3.89
CA GLU A 50 -8.52 -6.17 4.06
C GLU A 50 -7.93 -4.95 4.76
N LYS A 51 -7.19 -5.17 5.84
CA LYS A 51 -6.58 -4.06 6.58
C LYS A 51 -5.57 -3.33 5.71
N CYS A 52 -4.73 -4.06 5.02
CA CYS A 52 -3.74 -3.45 4.14
C CYS A 52 -4.40 -2.72 2.98
N GLY A 53 -5.40 -3.35 2.36
CA GLY A 53 -6.11 -2.72 1.26
C GLY A 53 -6.80 -1.43 1.66
N ASN A 54 -7.39 -1.41 2.85
CA ASN A 54 -8.03 -0.19 3.34
C ASN A 54 -7.03 0.94 3.54
N ALA A 55 -5.81 0.62 3.95
CA ALA A 55 -4.78 1.63 4.10
C ALA A 55 -4.31 2.17 2.75
N LEU A 56 -4.21 1.29 1.75
CA LEU A 56 -3.65 1.68 0.46
C LEU A 56 -4.65 2.28 -0.51
N LYS A 57 -5.95 2.07 -0.28
CA LYS A 57 -6.96 2.40 -1.29
C LYS A 57 -7.04 3.87 -1.66
N THR A 58 -6.57 4.74 -0.79
CA THR A 58 -6.58 6.16 -1.09
C THR A 58 -5.73 6.49 -2.31
N ALA A 59 -4.62 5.78 -2.47
CA ALA A 59 -3.70 6.00 -3.58
C ALA A 59 -3.78 4.88 -4.62
N LEU A 60 -3.96 3.64 -4.19
CA LEU A 60 -3.84 2.47 -5.06
C LEU A 60 -5.14 1.69 -5.10
N ARG A 61 -6.15 2.31 -5.67
CA ARG A 61 -7.43 1.66 -5.86
C ARG A 61 -7.26 0.58 -6.94
N ASP A 62 -7.89 -0.55 -6.76
CA ASP A 62 -7.88 -1.65 -7.73
C ASP A 62 -6.49 -2.20 -8.05
N THR A 63 -5.56 -2.05 -7.13
CA THR A 63 -4.22 -2.61 -7.30
C THR A 63 -4.12 -3.91 -6.52
N SER A 64 -3.63 -4.95 -7.17
CA SER A 64 -3.36 -6.21 -6.51
C SER A 64 -2.05 -6.11 -5.75
N PHE A 65 -1.98 -6.79 -4.61
CA PHE A 65 -0.76 -6.81 -3.83
C PHE A 65 -0.67 -8.13 -3.06
N GLU A 66 0.54 -8.42 -2.60
CA GLU A 66 0.79 -9.58 -1.76
C GLU A 66 1.58 -9.15 -0.55
N LEU A 67 1.40 -9.86 0.54
CA LEU A 67 2.12 -9.60 1.78
C LEU A 67 2.84 -10.87 2.20
N GLY A 68 4.04 -10.73 2.76
CA GLY A 68 4.79 -11.87 3.20
C GLY A 68 5.96 -11.49 4.09
N PHE A 69 6.78 -12.48 4.39
CA PHE A 69 7.98 -12.32 5.21
C PHE A 69 9.06 -13.20 4.62
N ASN A 70 10.24 -12.61 4.39
CA ASN A 70 11.32 -13.35 3.71
C ASN A 70 12.38 -13.89 4.65
N GLY A 71 12.15 -13.86 5.96
CA GLY A 71 13.13 -14.30 6.94
C GLY A 71 13.88 -13.16 7.61
N GLU A 72 13.87 -11.99 7.00
CA GLU A 72 14.50 -10.80 7.56
C GLU A 72 13.53 -9.64 7.66
N LYS A 73 12.80 -9.39 6.58
CA LYS A 73 11.86 -8.28 6.52
C LYS A 73 10.53 -8.74 5.98
N TYR A 74 9.51 -8.01 6.35
CA TYR A 74 8.19 -8.20 5.77
C TYR A 74 8.19 -7.61 4.37
N GLU A 75 7.31 -8.08 3.52
CA GLU A 75 7.29 -7.65 2.13
C GLU A 75 5.89 -7.24 1.72
N LEU A 76 5.81 -6.12 1.04
CA LEU A 76 4.60 -5.69 0.36
C LEU A 76 4.95 -5.65 -1.12
N ILE A 77 4.27 -6.46 -1.91
CA ILE A 77 4.54 -6.60 -3.34
C ILE A 77 3.35 -6.05 -4.10
N LEU A 78 3.57 -4.95 -4.81
CA LEU A 78 2.53 -4.28 -5.58
C LEU A 78 2.58 -4.78 -7.02
N SER A 79 1.43 -5.18 -7.56
CA SER A 79 1.39 -5.80 -8.87
C SER A 79 0.84 -4.85 -9.94
N PRO A 80 1.62 -4.55 -10.99
CA PRO A 80 1.10 -3.79 -12.12
C PRO A 80 0.25 -4.64 -13.05
N GLU A 81 0.19 -5.94 -12.81
CA GLU A 81 -0.63 -6.87 -13.59
C GLU A 81 -0.36 -6.80 -15.08
N GLY A 82 0.89 -6.57 -15.45
CA GLY A 82 1.27 -6.51 -16.84
C GLY A 82 0.90 -5.23 -17.57
N LEU A 83 0.33 -4.26 -16.87
CA LEU A 83 -0.11 -3.01 -17.49
C LEU A 83 0.93 -1.92 -17.30
N ARG A 84 1.50 -1.44 -18.39
CA ARG A 84 2.50 -0.39 -18.32
C ARG A 84 1.96 0.88 -17.69
N SER A 85 0.67 1.16 -17.90
CA SER A 85 0.06 2.36 -17.37
C SER A 85 0.04 2.37 -15.85
N ARG A 86 0.19 1.21 -15.20
CA ARG A 86 0.22 1.12 -13.75
C ARG A 86 1.62 1.19 -13.17
N LEU A 87 2.63 1.05 -14.00
CA LEU A 87 4.00 0.94 -13.52
C LEU A 87 4.49 2.22 -12.85
N PHE A 88 4.34 3.37 -13.51
CA PHE A 88 4.83 4.62 -12.95
C PHE A 88 4.18 4.99 -11.63
N PRO A 89 2.85 4.90 -11.50
CA PRO A 89 2.23 5.17 -10.20
C PRO A 89 2.75 4.26 -9.10
N LEU A 90 2.97 2.97 -9.38
CA LEU A 90 3.45 2.05 -8.37
C LEU A 90 4.89 2.32 -7.98
N VAL A 91 5.74 2.65 -8.97
CA VAL A 91 7.14 2.99 -8.67
C VAL A 91 7.20 4.27 -7.85
N TYR A 92 6.39 5.26 -8.20
CA TYR A 92 6.33 6.49 -7.41
C TYR A 92 5.90 6.18 -5.97
N PHE A 93 4.86 5.38 -5.82
CA PHE A 93 4.35 5.00 -4.50
C PHE A 93 5.43 4.30 -3.69
N GLN A 94 6.13 3.35 -4.32
CA GLN A 94 7.22 2.62 -3.68
C GLN A 94 8.29 3.57 -3.15
N LYS A 95 8.68 4.55 -3.96
CA LYS A 95 9.76 5.45 -3.60
C LYS A 95 9.39 6.42 -2.50
N GLN A 96 8.11 6.59 -2.24
CA GLN A 96 7.64 7.51 -1.20
C GLN A 96 7.46 6.83 0.15
N ALA A 97 7.80 5.56 0.27
CA ALA A 97 7.64 4.83 1.53
C ALA A 97 8.46 5.50 2.63
N PRO A 98 7.86 5.73 3.81
CA PRO A 98 8.58 6.35 4.93
C PRO A 98 9.71 5.46 5.44
N GLU A 99 10.74 6.07 5.98
CA GLU A 99 11.84 5.31 6.55
C GLU A 99 11.39 4.38 7.66
N SER A 100 10.41 4.81 8.46
CA SER A 100 9.91 3.97 9.55
C SER A 100 9.28 2.68 9.03
N VAL A 101 8.67 2.73 7.85
CA VAL A 101 8.14 1.53 7.22
C VAL A 101 9.28 0.68 6.66
N LEU A 102 10.25 1.33 6.03
CA LEU A 102 11.34 0.61 5.39
C LEU A 102 12.27 -0.08 6.39
N GLU A 103 12.20 0.28 7.67
CA GLU A 103 12.95 -0.44 8.70
C GLU A 103 12.51 -1.89 8.79
N HIS A 104 11.22 -2.16 8.52
CA HIS A 104 10.65 -3.48 8.71
C HIS A 104 10.11 -4.11 7.42
N TRP A 105 9.99 -3.31 6.37
CA TRP A 105 9.33 -3.75 5.14
C TRP A 105 10.18 -3.48 3.91
N ASN A 106 10.15 -4.43 3.00
CA ASN A 106 10.60 -4.19 1.62
C ASN A 106 9.35 -3.94 0.78
N ILE A 107 9.42 -2.93 -0.06
CA ILE A 107 8.31 -2.57 -0.93
C ILE A 107 8.74 -2.85 -2.36
N TRP A 108 8.07 -3.79 -3.00
CA TRP A 108 8.43 -4.23 -4.35
C TRP A 108 7.35 -3.84 -5.34
N VAL A 109 7.75 -3.56 -6.56
CA VAL A 109 6.82 -3.39 -7.68
C VAL A 109 7.07 -4.55 -8.64
N GLY A 110 6.06 -5.43 -8.74
CA GLY A 110 6.21 -6.67 -9.49
C GLY A 110 6.98 -7.71 -8.70
N ARG A 111 6.86 -8.96 -9.13
CA ARG A 111 7.58 -10.04 -8.47
C ARG A 111 9.04 -10.02 -8.90
N GLN A 112 9.88 -10.27 -7.93
CA GLN A 112 11.31 -10.44 -8.19
C GLN A 112 11.57 -11.90 -8.49
N LEU A 113 12.25 -12.16 -9.58
CA LEU A 113 12.57 -13.52 -9.98
C LEU A 113 14.02 -13.84 -9.74
#